data_97d7a5c380ea5f57580eec2c6717925a
#
_entry.id   97d7a5c380ea5f57580eec2c6717925a
#
_cell.length_a   1.000
_cell.length_b   1.000
_cell.length_c   1.000
_cell.angle_alpha   90.00
_cell.angle_beta   90.00
_cell.angle_gamma   90.00
#
_symmetry.space_group_name_H-M   'P 1'
#
loop_
_entity.id
_entity.type
_entity.pdbx_description
1 polymer ?
#
loop_
_entity_poly.entity_id
_entity_poly.type
_entity_poly.pdbx_seq_one_letter_code
_entity_poly.pdbx_strand_id
1 'polypeptide(L)'
;MPCFSSNQLAEWTGGNWSAQPRGDINGFATDSRTLSPGQAFVALKTDRRDGHNFLGDALAGGAPAAIVSAARADVALPQLRVDDPLRALQTIGREHRRASGAHVVGITGSAGKTSTKNLLALLLGGPPGVIATGGNLNNFIGVPLTLARIEPGSTRFAVVEAGISERGEMRGLAGMIMPDSGVVTLVGPAHLEQLGSIDAIAGEKADLLRHVPSSGVVAFPHQAWTHEPFRDLAAHAIVALPADASAPADSERTRFVPFFLEHGDTHTEILLTGHAGARSFRMRRVSGGMGQNAALAILIASELGVCDEAIRTRLGDWQPAALRGEVRTVAGRLVYLDCYNANPASMRDAIEAFNALATSRAPAGAARLFVLGCMEELGPDSPRYHRELGRWLRLGTADRAIAIGSQAEALAAGLAESGKGSVTVAQDVEEVRDTVISFAGPVFVKGSRRYRLETLFPVEAGVAAH
;
A
#
# COMPACT_ATOMS: atom_id res chain seq x y z
N MET A 1 4.65 7.65 -23.85
CA MET A 1 5.52 6.77 -23.01
C MET A 1 6.89 7.45 -22.89
N PRO A 2 7.57 7.35 -21.72
CA PRO A 2 8.92 7.88 -21.57
C PRO A 2 9.85 7.26 -22.63
N CYS A 3 10.90 7.99 -23.00
CA CYS A 3 11.90 7.54 -23.95
C CYS A 3 13.30 7.77 -23.37
N PHE A 4 14.12 6.74 -23.35
CA PHE A 4 15.46 6.75 -22.80
C PHE A 4 16.48 6.52 -23.92
N SER A 5 17.34 7.51 -24.18
CA SER A 5 18.39 7.32 -25.14
C SER A 5 19.54 6.44 -24.60
N SER A 6 20.18 5.68 -25.46
CA SER A 6 21.34 4.86 -25.08
C SER A 6 22.46 5.66 -24.45
N ASN A 7 22.73 6.88 -24.96
CA ASN A 7 23.76 7.77 -24.42
C ASN A 7 23.42 8.23 -23.00
N GLN A 8 22.15 8.62 -22.75
CA GLN A 8 21.68 9.04 -21.45
C GLN A 8 21.78 7.90 -20.41
N LEU A 9 21.40 6.68 -20.79
CA LEU A 9 21.53 5.51 -19.90
C LEU A 9 22.98 5.20 -19.57
N ALA A 10 23.90 5.27 -20.54
CA ALA A 10 25.33 5.08 -20.31
C ALA A 10 25.90 6.16 -19.38
N GLU A 11 25.54 7.44 -19.61
CA GLU A 11 25.98 8.58 -18.78
C GLU A 11 25.50 8.42 -17.32
N TRP A 12 24.23 8.14 -17.12
CA TRP A 12 23.64 8.02 -15.76
C TRP A 12 24.21 6.83 -14.97
N THR A 13 24.49 5.72 -15.65
CA THR A 13 24.92 4.49 -14.98
C THR A 13 26.42 4.28 -14.97
N GLY A 14 27.18 5.06 -15.76
CA GLY A 14 28.61 4.82 -16.02
C GLY A 14 28.86 3.53 -16.82
N GLY A 15 27.82 2.96 -17.43
CA GLY A 15 27.90 1.71 -18.16
C GLY A 15 28.42 1.84 -19.60
N ASN A 16 28.81 0.71 -20.17
CA ASN A 16 29.29 0.61 -21.53
C ASN A 16 28.42 -0.32 -22.37
N TRP A 17 27.99 0.15 -23.55
CA TRP A 17 27.19 -0.63 -24.47
C TRP A 17 28.04 -1.66 -25.25
N SER A 18 27.58 -2.91 -25.35
CA SER A 18 28.14 -3.90 -26.24
C SER A 18 27.86 -3.60 -27.71
N ALA A 19 26.70 -3.04 -27.99
CA ALA A 19 26.24 -2.52 -29.28
C ALA A 19 25.16 -1.49 -29.04
N GLN A 20 24.96 -0.55 -29.96
CA GLN A 20 23.86 0.43 -29.83
C GLN A 20 22.51 -0.23 -30.03
N PRO A 21 21.51 0.03 -29.14
CA PRO A 21 20.13 -0.38 -29.36
C PRO A 21 19.58 0.15 -30.69
N ARG A 22 18.80 -0.69 -31.38
CA ARG A 22 18.21 -0.31 -32.70
C ARG A 22 16.85 0.38 -32.59
N GLY A 23 16.30 0.50 -31.38
CA GLY A 23 14.99 1.09 -31.12
C GLY A 23 14.99 1.88 -29.82
N ASP A 24 13.88 2.58 -29.59
CA ASP A 24 13.67 3.38 -28.39
C ASP A 24 13.49 2.45 -27.17
N ILE A 25 14.08 2.85 -26.05
CA ILE A 25 13.86 2.21 -24.75
C ILE A 25 12.75 2.99 -24.02
N ASN A 26 11.60 2.36 -23.85
CA ASN A 26 10.39 3.02 -23.32
C ASN A 26 10.10 2.68 -21.86
N GLY A 27 11.02 1.96 -21.21
CA GLY A 27 10.90 1.53 -19.81
C GLY A 27 11.79 0.32 -19.53
N PHE A 28 11.55 -0.29 -18.38
CA PHE A 28 12.37 -1.38 -17.87
C PHE A 28 11.51 -2.52 -17.32
N ALA A 29 12.00 -3.76 -17.44
CA ALA A 29 11.40 -4.95 -16.86
C ALA A 29 12.47 -5.81 -16.19
N THR A 30 12.15 -6.43 -15.06
CA THR A 30 13.02 -7.35 -14.32
C THR A 30 12.57 -8.81 -14.45
N ASP A 31 11.45 -9.05 -15.14
CA ASP A 31 10.88 -10.38 -15.42
C ASP A 31 10.64 -10.50 -16.94
N SER A 32 11.36 -11.40 -17.60
CA SER A 32 11.24 -11.61 -19.04
C SER A 32 9.87 -12.08 -19.50
N ARG A 33 9.09 -12.72 -18.61
CA ARG A 33 7.73 -13.23 -18.89
C ARG A 33 6.68 -12.13 -18.98
N THR A 34 6.92 -10.99 -18.35
CA THR A 34 6.01 -9.85 -18.31
C THR A 34 6.55 -8.65 -19.08
N LEU A 35 7.65 -8.83 -19.79
CA LEU A 35 8.29 -7.80 -20.59
C LEU A 35 7.34 -7.35 -21.71
N SER A 36 7.17 -6.04 -21.85
CA SER A 36 6.43 -5.44 -22.96
C SER A 36 7.39 -4.90 -24.02
N PRO A 37 6.98 -4.88 -25.31
CA PRO A 37 7.82 -4.32 -26.37
C PRO A 37 8.32 -2.92 -26.06
N GLY A 38 9.61 -2.68 -26.33
CA GLY A 38 10.27 -1.41 -26.02
C GLY A 38 10.85 -1.30 -24.60
N GLN A 39 10.58 -2.25 -23.71
CA GLN A 39 11.22 -2.27 -22.38
C GLN A 39 12.60 -2.93 -22.45
N ALA A 40 13.62 -2.31 -21.86
CA ALA A 40 14.91 -2.95 -21.63
C ALA A 40 14.80 -3.93 -20.46
N PHE A 41 15.43 -5.10 -20.63
CA PHE A 41 15.48 -6.11 -19.58
C PHE A 41 16.62 -5.81 -18.59
N VAL A 42 16.31 -5.84 -17.28
CA VAL A 42 17.32 -5.65 -16.23
C VAL A 42 17.66 -7.01 -15.63
N ALA A 43 18.84 -7.51 -15.89
CA ALA A 43 19.29 -8.84 -15.46
C ALA A 43 19.74 -8.83 -13.99
N LEU A 44 18.76 -8.81 -13.07
CA LEU A 44 19.04 -8.86 -11.64
C LEU A 44 19.60 -10.23 -11.22
N LYS A 45 20.55 -10.22 -10.30
CA LYS A 45 21.09 -11.42 -9.68
C LYS A 45 20.74 -11.47 -8.21
N THR A 46 20.25 -12.61 -7.75
CA THR A 46 19.94 -12.93 -6.35
C THR A 46 20.61 -14.27 -5.99
N ASP A 47 20.60 -14.64 -4.73
CA ASP A 47 21.14 -15.94 -4.28
C ASP A 47 20.46 -17.15 -4.94
N ARG A 48 19.22 -16.99 -5.40
CA ARG A 48 18.39 -18.08 -5.97
C ARG A 48 18.26 -18.02 -7.49
N ARG A 49 18.51 -16.87 -8.13
CA ARG A 49 18.28 -16.66 -9.56
C ARG A 49 19.30 -15.69 -10.14
N ASP A 50 19.75 -16.00 -11.34
CA ASP A 50 20.58 -15.10 -12.14
C ASP A 50 19.80 -14.67 -13.40
N GLY A 51 19.48 -13.38 -13.47
CA GLY A 51 18.75 -12.77 -14.58
C GLY A 51 19.44 -12.90 -15.93
N HIS A 52 20.78 -13.04 -15.95
CA HIS A 52 21.55 -13.22 -17.18
C HIS A 52 21.17 -14.50 -17.94
N ASN A 53 20.61 -15.50 -17.27
CA ASN A 53 20.13 -16.73 -17.90
C ASN A 53 18.88 -16.52 -18.77
N PHE A 54 18.19 -15.37 -18.63
CA PHE A 54 16.95 -15.04 -19.33
C PHE A 54 17.12 -13.98 -20.44
N LEU A 55 18.37 -13.68 -20.83
CA LEU A 55 18.63 -12.71 -21.90
C LEU A 55 18.09 -13.18 -23.25
N GLY A 56 18.11 -14.49 -23.52
CA GLY A 56 17.50 -15.09 -24.70
C GLY A 56 15.98 -14.92 -24.73
N ASP A 57 15.33 -15.15 -23.58
CA ASP A 57 13.88 -14.95 -23.42
C ASP A 57 13.49 -13.47 -23.57
N ALA A 58 14.31 -12.56 -23.03
CA ALA A 58 14.11 -11.12 -23.17
C ALA A 58 14.24 -10.68 -24.64
N LEU A 59 15.20 -11.19 -25.38
CA LEU A 59 15.34 -10.97 -26.82
C LEU A 59 14.11 -11.48 -27.58
N ALA A 60 13.66 -12.70 -27.29
CA ALA A 60 12.48 -13.30 -27.90
C ALA A 60 11.20 -12.52 -27.55
N GLY A 61 11.12 -11.92 -26.36
CA GLY A 61 10.04 -11.04 -25.90
C GLY A 61 10.07 -9.63 -26.48
N GLY A 62 11.05 -9.33 -27.36
CA GLY A 62 11.14 -8.04 -28.05
C GLY A 62 11.83 -6.92 -27.25
N ALA A 63 12.67 -7.24 -26.27
CA ALA A 63 13.49 -6.24 -25.60
C ALA A 63 14.47 -5.58 -26.60
N PRO A 64 14.55 -4.23 -26.66
CA PRO A 64 15.52 -3.55 -27.49
C PRO A 64 16.94 -3.62 -26.93
N ALA A 65 17.08 -3.87 -25.62
CA ALA A 65 18.35 -3.92 -24.91
C ALA A 65 18.22 -4.64 -23.56
N ALA A 66 19.37 -4.93 -22.94
CA ALA A 66 19.41 -5.38 -21.54
C ALA A 66 20.45 -4.59 -20.73
N ILE A 67 20.25 -4.49 -19.42
CA ILE A 67 21.23 -3.99 -18.43
C ILE A 67 21.78 -5.20 -17.70
N VAL A 68 23.09 -5.38 -17.73
CA VAL A 68 23.78 -6.59 -17.27
C VAL A 68 25.02 -6.27 -16.46
N SER A 69 25.44 -7.14 -15.54
CA SER A 69 26.76 -7.05 -14.90
C SER A 69 27.84 -7.76 -15.71
N ALA A 70 27.48 -8.77 -16.49
CA ALA A 70 28.41 -9.50 -17.39
C ALA A 70 27.73 -9.64 -18.76
N ALA A 71 28.41 -9.12 -19.80
CA ALA A 71 27.88 -9.23 -21.15
C ALA A 71 28.02 -10.67 -21.68
N ARG A 72 27.01 -11.14 -22.42
CA ARG A 72 26.97 -12.44 -23.08
C ARG A 72 27.07 -12.27 -24.59
N ALA A 73 28.20 -12.67 -25.18
CA ALA A 73 28.44 -12.54 -26.61
C ALA A 73 27.59 -13.50 -27.47
N ASP A 74 27.06 -14.56 -26.86
CA ASP A 74 26.20 -15.55 -27.52
C ASP A 74 24.74 -15.09 -27.69
N VAL A 75 24.37 -13.94 -27.11
CA VAL A 75 23.01 -13.37 -27.22
C VAL A 75 23.07 -12.07 -28.03
N ALA A 76 22.39 -12.04 -29.18
CA ALA A 76 22.36 -10.90 -30.09
C ALA A 76 21.46 -9.75 -29.61
N LEU A 77 21.52 -9.41 -28.33
CA LEU A 77 20.82 -8.33 -27.68
C LEU A 77 21.81 -7.25 -27.28
N PRO A 78 21.61 -5.96 -27.63
CA PRO A 78 22.44 -4.88 -27.12
C PRO A 78 22.45 -4.86 -25.60
N GLN A 79 23.62 -4.84 -24.98
CA GLN A 79 23.77 -4.97 -23.54
C GLN A 79 24.53 -3.77 -22.97
N LEU A 80 23.91 -3.07 -22.02
CA LEU A 80 24.55 -2.05 -21.19
C LEU A 80 25.23 -2.77 -20.02
N ARG A 81 26.54 -2.89 -20.08
CA ARG A 81 27.31 -3.46 -18.98
C ARG A 81 27.55 -2.43 -17.90
N VAL A 82 27.17 -2.76 -16.69
CA VAL A 82 27.31 -1.97 -15.46
C VAL A 82 27.88 -2.84 -14.33
N ASP A 83 28.36 -2.25 -13.25
CA ASP A 83 28.87 -3.01 -12.10
C ASP A 83 27.75 -3.77 -11.38
N ASP A 84 26.58 -3.11 -11.19
CA ASP A 84 25.42 -3.66 -10.51
C ASP A 84 24.12 -3.22 -11.23
N PRO A 85 23.40 -4.15 -11.88
CA PRO A 85 22.15 -3.84 -12.58
C PRO A 85 21.04 -3.24 -11.69
N LEU A 86 20.99 -3.61 -10.39
CA LEU A 86 20.03 -3.03 -9.47
C LEU A 86 20.35 -1.58 -9.18
N ARG A 87 21.61 -1.28 -8.86
CA ARG A 87 22.05 0.13 -8.66
C ARG A 87 21.89 0.96 -9.92
N ALA A 88 22.13 0.39 -11.10
CA ALA A 88 21.87 1.06 -12.36
C ALA A 88 20.39 1.42 -12.54
N LEU A 89 19.48 0.48 -12.29
CA LEU A 89 18.03 0.72 -12.33
C LEU A 89 17.62 1.82 -11.34
N GLN A 90 18.14 1.79 -10.12
CA GLN A 90 17.88 2.79 -9.09
C GLN A 90 18.38 4.19 -9.51
N THR A 91 19.56 4.25 -10.11
CA THR A 91 20.14 5.49 -10.63
C THR A 91 19.31 6.02 -11.79
N ILE A 92 18.90 5.17 -12.73
CA ILE A 92 18.03 5.56 -13.84
C ILE A 92 16.71 6.13 -13.32
N GLY A 93 16.05 5.44 -12.39
CA GLY A 93 14.81 5.92 -11.79
C GLY A 93 14.97 7.29 -11.12
N ARG A 94 16.03 7.47 -10.34
CA ARG A 94 16.34 8.72 -9.64
C ARG A 94 16.64 9.88 -10.61
N GLU A 95 17.52 9.66 -11.58
CA GLU A 95 17.90 10.73 -12.54
C GLU A 95 16.73 11.09 -13.47
N HIS A 96 15.94 10.08 -13.86
CA HIS A 96 14.71 10.33 -14.62
C HIS A 96 13.68 11.13 -13.79
N ARG A 97 13.49 10.78 -12.50
CA ARG A 97 12.67 11.57 -11.56
C ARG A 97 13.13 13.03 -11.51
N ARG A 98 14.44 13.25 -11.38
CA ARG A 98 15.03 14.59 -11.29
C ARG A 98 14.78 15.41 -12.56
N ALA A 99 14.83 14.78 -13.73
CA ALA A 99 14.64 15.43 -15.02
C ALA A 99 13.15 15.61 -15.41
N SER A 100 12.23 14.89 -14.76
CA SER A 100 10.85 14.77 -15.24
C SER A 100 9.98 16.02 -15.06
N GLY A 101 10.26 16.84 -14.03
CA GLY A 101 9.42 17.99 -13.65
C GLY A 101 8.05 17.62 -13.03
N ALA A 102 7.72 16.34 -12.90
CA ALA A 102 6.49 15.89 -12.26
C ALA A 102 6.52 16.14 -10.73
N HIS A 103 5.40 16.52 -10.14
CA HIS A 103 5.26 16.61 -8.68
C HIS A 103 5.10 15.20 -8.09
N VAL A 104 6.02 14.78 -7.24
CA VAL A 104 6.02 13.43 -6.65
C VAL A 104 5.49 13.46 -5.22
N VAL A 105 4.47 12.65 -4.96
CA VAL A 105 3.94 12.42 -3.61
C VAL A 105 4.40 11.06 -3.11
N GLY A 106 5.24 11.05 -2.08
CA GLY A 106 5.67 9.82 -1.41
C GLY A 106 4.63 9.37 -0.38
N ILE A 107 4.29 8.07 -0.37
CA ILE A 107 3.35 7.51 0.60
C ILE A 107 3.97 6.32 1.33
N THR A 108 3.92 6.33 2.66
CA THR A 108 4.28 5.19 3.52
C THR A 108 3.31 5.02 4.68
N GLY A 109 3.50 3.99 5.49
CA GLY A 109 2.71 3.71 6.68
C GLY A 109 2.69 2.21 7.03
N SER A 110 2.28 1.88 8.24
CA SER A 110 2.16 0.49 8.70
C SER A 110 0.97 -0.24 8.06
N ALA A 111 -0.12 0.49 7.78
CA ALA A 111 -1.31 0.01 7.08
C ALA A 111 -1.86 1.11 6.15
N GLY A 112 -2.70 0.77 5.18
CA GLY A 112 -3.43 1.72 4.35
C GLY A 112 -2.65 2.35 3.19
N LYS A 113 -1.34 2.11 3.03
CA LYS A 113 -0.50 2.69 1.96
C LYS A 113 -1.14 2.61 0.58
N THR A 114 -1.43 1.41 0.12
CA THR A 114 -1.95 1.17 -1.25
C THR A 114 -3.33 1.78 -1.46
N SER A 115 -4.21 1.69 -0.46
CA SER A 115 -5.55 2.29 -0.53
C SER A 115 -5.47 3.82 -0.62
N THR A 116 -4.60 4.43 0.19
CA THR A 116 -4.37 5.89 0.15
C THR A 116 -3.71 6.32 -1.16
N LYS A 117 -2.73 5.58 -1.65
CA LYS A 117 -2.08 5.83 -2.95
C LYS A 117 -3.09 5.81 -4.10
N ASN A 118 -3.94 4.77 -4.16
CA ASN A 118 -4.95 4.65 -5.21
C ASN A 118 -5.99 5.79 -5.11
N LEU A 119 -6.43 6.09 -3.89
CA LEU A 119 -7.37 7.18 -3.68
C LEU A 119 -6.76 8.53 -4.06
N LEU A 120 -5.54 8.84 -3.59
CA LEU A 120 -4.89 10.09 -3.92
C LEU A 120 -4.64 10.24 -5.42
N ALA A 121 -4.21 9.18 -6.10
CA ALA A 121 -4.05 9.20 -7.56
C ALA A 121 -5.37 9.52 -8.28
N LEU A 122 -6.49 8.97 -7.81
CA LEU A 122 -7.82 9.30 -8.32
C LEU A 122 -8.17 10.76 -8.04
N LEU A 123 -7.96 11.25 -6.81
CA LEU A 123 -8.25 12.63 -6.43
C LEU A 123 -7.42 13.66 -7.21
N LEU A 124 -6.20 13.30 -7.62
CA LEU A 124 -5.33 14.14 -8.45
C LEU A 124 -5.74 14.14 -9.95
N GLY A 125 -6.66 13.27 -10.35
CA GLY A 125 -7.23 13.24 -11.70
C GLY A 125 -7.02 11.95 -12.48
N GLY A 126 -6.25 11.00 -11.98
CA GLY A 126 -5.97 9.74 -12.64
C GLY A 126 -5.17 9.87 -13.95
N PRO A 127 -5.00 8.75 -14.70
CA PRO A 127 -4.30 8.76 -15.97
C PRO A 127 -5.01 9.64 -17.03
N PRO A 128 -4.26 10.20 -17.98
CA PRO A 128 -2.81 10.06 -18.20
C PRO A 128 -1.94 11.00 -17.37
N GLY A 129 -2.51 12.05 -16.76
CA GLY A 129 -1.77 13.08 -16.03
C GLY A 129 -1.21 12.64 -14.68
N VAL A 130 -1.64 11.49 -14.18
CA VAL A 130 -1.19 10.93 -12.89
C VAL A 130 -0.73 9.49 -13.08
N ILE A 131 0.46 9.19 -12.58
CA ILE A 131 0.92 7.81 -12.42
C ILE A 131 0.94 7.43 -10.94
N ALA A 132 0.79 6.14 -10.66
CA ALA A 132 0.92 5.61 -9.31
C ALA A 132 1.71 4.29 -9.32
N THR A 133 2.31 3.96 -8.17
CA THR A 133 2.94 2.65 -7.97
C THR A 133 1.98 1.53 -8.32
N GLY A 134 2.36 0.65 -9.24
CA GLY A 134 1.58 -0.53 -9.63
C GLY A 134 1.73 -1.66 -8.60
N GLY A 135 0.64 -2.36 -8.29
CA GLY A 135 0.67 -3.53 -7.41
C GLY A 135 1.41 -3.27 -6.09
N ASN A 136 2.43 -4.07 -5.82
CA ASN A 136 3.32 -3.99 -4.65
C ASN A 136 4.75 -3.52 -4.99
N LEU A 137 4.93 -2.76 -6.08
CA LEU A 137 6.23 -2.24 -6.53
C LEU A 137 6.74 -1.08 -5.64
N ASN A 138 6.81 -1.30 -4.33
CA ASN A 138 7.09 -0.30 -3.32
C ASN A 138 8.45 -0.44 -2.63
N ASN A 139 9.33 -1.30 -3.16
CA ASN A 139 10.67 -1.59 -2.65
C ASN A 139 11.77 -1.06 -3.59
N PHE A 140 13.04 -1.40 -3.32
CA PHE A 140 14.22 -0.98 -4.10
C PHE A 140 14.23 -1.39 -5.58
N ILE A 141 13.38 -2.33 -6.00
CA ILE A 141 13.18 -2.69 -7.42
C ILE A 141 11.96 -1.95 -7.97
N GLY A 142 10.87 -1.92 -7.23
CA GLY A 142 9.59 -1.40 -7.70
C GLY A 142 9.52 0.13 -7.78
N VAL A 143 10.16 0.82 -6.84
CA VAL A 143 10.21 2.29 -6.83
C VAL A 143 10.88 2.84 -8.09
N PRO A 144 12.10 2.43 -8.48
CA PRO A 144 12.71 2.94 -9.70
C PRO A 144 11.94 2.56 -10.96
N LEU A 145 11.30 1.38 -11.03
CA LEU A 145 10.40 1.03 -12.13
C LEU A 145 9.19 1.95 -12.21
N THR A 146 8.65 2.37 -11.07
CA THR A 146 7.56 3.35 -11.02
C THR A 146 8.01 4.71 -11.49
N LEU A 147 9.16 5.20 -11.02
CA LEU A 147 9.72 6.49 -11.41
C LEU A 147 10.04 6.56 -12.91
N ALA A 148 10.56 5.47 -13.46
CA ALA A 148 10.86 5.37 -14.90
C ALA A 148 9.60 5.43 -15.81
N ARG A 149 8.40 5.36 -15.25
CA ARG A 149 7.14 5.54 -15.98
C ARG A 149 6.67 7.00 -16.07
N ILE A 150 7.32 7.91 -15.39
CA ILE A 150 6.99 9.35 -15.48
C ILE A 150 7.25 9.80 -16.91
N GLU A 151 6.25 10.39 -17.55
CA GLU A 151 6.36 10.94 -18.89
C GLU A 151 6.61 12.46 -18.80
N PRO A 152 7.82 12.93 -19.09
CA PRO A 152 8.13 14.35 -19.00
C PRO A 152 7.16 15.20 -19.82
N GLY A 153 6.65 16.28 -19.23
CA GLY A 153 5.71 17.20 -19.86
C GLY A 153 4.23 16.76 -19.87
N SER A 154 3.92 15.46 -19.68
CA SER A 154 2.54 14.98 -19.60
C SER A 154 2.13 14.48 -18.21
N THR A 155 3.02 13.81 -17.48
CA THR A 155 2.77 13.43 -16.09
C THR A 155 2.90 14.63 -15.17
N ARG A 156 1.78 15.07 -14.59
CA ARG A 156 1.75 16.18 -13.62
C ARG A 156 2.09 15.67 -12.21
N PHE A 157 1.56 14.50 -11.84
CA PHE A 157 1.73 13.90 -10.52
C PHE A 157 2.19 12.46 -10.60
N ALA A 158 3.10 12.09 -9.70
CA ALA A 158 3.47 10.69 -9.47
C ALA A 158 3.25 10.33 -8.00
N VAL A 159 2.35 9.37 -7.73
CA VAL A 159 2.06 8.90 -6.38
C VAL A 159 2.84 7.62 -6.10
N VAL A 160 3.92 7.74 -5.33
CA VAL A 160 4.90 6.67 -5.14
C VAL A 160 4.77 6.07 -3.74
N GLU A 161 4.39 4.79 -3.69
CA GLU A 161 4.32 4.02 -2.44
C GLU A 161 5.73 3.53 -2.04
N ALA A 162 6.12 3.74 -0.77
CA ALA A 162 7.35 3.21 -0.17
C ALA A 162 7.02 2.23 0.96
N GLY A 163 7.42 0.98 0.79
CA GLY A 163 7.35 -0.10 1.77
C GLY A 163 8.73 -0.46 2.27
N ILE A 164 8.85 -0.72 3.57
CA ILE A 164 10.10 -1.14 4.21
C ILE A 164 9.89 -2.41 5.01
N SER A 165 10.95 -3.19 5.11
CA SER A 165 11.04 -4.36 5.97
C SER A 165 12.19 -4.25 6.98
N GLU A 166 13.26 -3.51 6.66
CA GLU A 166 14.48 -3.40 7.46
C GLU A 166 14.81 -1.96 7.82
N ARG A 167 15.67 -1.79 8.83
CA ARG A 167 16.17 -0.46 9.26
C ARG A 167 17.03 0.19 8.18
N GLY A 168 16.83 1.49 7.97
CA GLY A 168 17.59 2.31 7.01
C GLY A 168 17.08 2.23 5.58
N GLU A 169 16.14 1.33 5.27
CA GLU A 169 15.59 1.21 3.91
C GLU A 169 14.84 2.47 3.45
N MET A 170 14.09 3.10 4.36
CA MET A 170 13.31 4.29 3.98
C MET A 170 14.19 5.43 3.51
N ARG A 171 15.35 5.65 4.12
CA ARG A 171 16.29 6.69 3.68
C ARG A 171 16.73 6.47 2.23
N GLY A 172 17.03 5.22 1.87
CA GLY A 172 17.41 4.86 0.49
C GLY A 172 16.27 5.06 -0.50
N LEU A 173 15.06 4.61 -0.14
CA LEU A 173 13.85 4.79 -0.97
C LEU A 173 13.49 6.27 -1.12
N ALA A 174 13.49 7.03 -0.04
CA ALA A 174 13.19 8.46 -0.06
C ALA A 174 14.21 9.26 -0.90
N GLY A 175 15.50 8.89 -0.83
CA GLY A 175 16.56 9.47 -1.67
C GLY A 175 16.39 9.17 -3.16
N MET A 176 15.71 8.07 -3.55
CA MET A 176 15.31 7.80 -4.94
C MET A 176 14.04 8.57 -5.33
N ILE A 177 13.03 8.52 -4.46
CA ILE A 177 11.71 9.14 -4.70
C ILE A 177 11.85 10.65 -4.81
N MET A 178 12.70 11.27 -3.98
CA MET A 178 12.82 12.74 -3.85
C MET A 178 11.44 13.39 -3.83
N PRO A 179 10.62 13.12 -2.80
CA PRO A 179 9.23 13.54 -2.78
C PRO A 179 9.11 15.06 -2.62
N ASP A 180 8.20 15.69 -3.38
CA ASP A 180 7.82 17.09 -3.23
C ASP A 180 6.75 17.25 -2.14
N SER A 181 5.97 16.19 -1.90
CA SER A 181 4.99 16.08 -0.82
C SER A 181 4.99 14.66 -0.25
N GLY A 182 4.49 14.49 0.98
CA GLY A 182 4.51 13.18 1.62
C GLY A 182 3.30 12.86 2.47
N VAL A 183 2.96 11.57 2.56
CA VAL A 183 1.90 11.07 3.42
C VAL A 183 2.38 9.88 4.24
N VAL A 184 2.15 9.91 5.55
CA VAL A 184 2.21 8.74 6.41
C VAL A 184 0.81 8.39 6.86
N THR A 185 0.36 7.17 6.54
CA THR A 185 -1.03 6.75 6.81
C THR A 185 -1.25 6.31 8.25
N LEU A 186 -0.26 5.60 8.82
CA LEU A 186 -0.31 5.07 10.17
C LEU A 186 1.10 4.69 10.64
N VAL A 187 1.39 4.90 11.93
CA VAL A 187 2.50 4.30 12.67
C VAL A 187 1.94 3.23 13.60
N GLY A 188 2.37 1.98 13.46
CA GLY A 188 1.87 0.88 14.28
C GLY A 188 2.69 -0.39 14.08
N PRO A 189 2.41 -1.46 14.85
CA PRO A 189 3.17 -2.69 14.82
C PRO A 189 3.06 -3.39 13.46
N ALA A 190 4.10 -3.25 12.66
CA ALA A 190 4.33 -3.91 11.38
C ALA A 190 5.83 -4.08 11.21
N HIS A 191 6.29 -5.24 10.73
CA HIS A 191 7.71 -5.57 10.59
C HIS A 191 8.52 -5.42 11.90
N LEU A 192 7.86 -5.68 13.06
CA LEU A 192 8.49 -5.55 14.37
C LEU A 192 9.68 -6.49 14.55
N GLU A 193 9.65 -7.64 13.89
CA GLU A 193 10.73 -8.61 13.92
C GLU A 193 12.06 -8.00 13.46
N GLN A 194 12.04 -7.17 12.42
CA GLN A 194 13.23 -6.56 11.82
C GLN A 194 13.49 -5.15 12.37
N LEU A 195 12.44 -4.37 12.62
CA LEU A 195 12.55 -2.98 13.08
C LEU A 195 12.70 -2.85 14.60
N GLY A 196 12.22 -3.83 15.38
CA GLY A 196 12.44 -3.97 16.81
C GLY A 196 11.48 -3.19 17.70
N SER A 197 11.05 -1.98 17.33
CA SER A 197 10.15 -1.16 18.16
C SER A 197 9.25 -0.25 17.33
N ILE A 198 8.16 0.24 17.93
CA ILE A 198 7.25 1.21 17.29
C ILE A 198 7.97 2.54 17.05
N ASP A 199 8.87 2.96 17.95
CA ASP A 199 9.64 4.19 17.75
C ASP A 199 10.63 4.07 16.58
N ALA A 200 11.23 2.90 16.38
CA ALA A 200 12.05 2.64 15.20
C ALA A 200 11.20 2.69 13.91
N ILE A 201 9.99 2.10 13.95
CA ILE A 201 9.02 2.18 12.84
C ILE A 201 8.63 3.64 12.56
N ALA A 202 8.40 4.43 13.60
CA ALA A 202 8.10 5.86 13.49
C ALA A 202 9.26 6.63 12.84
N GLY A 203 10.50 6.39 13.30
CA GLY A 203 11.71 6.99 12.74
C GLY A 203 11.88 6.70 11.24
N GLU A 204 11.78 5.42 10.87
CA GLU A 204 11.85 5.00 9.46
C GLU A 204 10.78 5.70 8.60
N LYS A 205 9.52 5.73 9.07
CA LYS A 205 8.45 6.36 8.27
C LYS A 205 8.60 7.87 8.18
N ALA A 206 9.08 8.53 9.22
CA ALA A 206 9.38 9.95 9.21
C ALA A 206 10.51 10.29 8.23
N ASP A 207 11.44 9.37 7.96
CA ASP A 207 12.53 9.60 7.01
C ASP A 207 12.02 9.89 5.59
N LEU A 208 10.87 9.34 5.17
CA LEU A 208 10.23 9.73 3.90
C LEU A 208 9.86 11.22 3.91
N LEU A 209 9.27 11.69 5.01
CA LEU A 209 8.80 13.07 5.14
C LEU A 209 9.96 14.06 5.31
N ARG A 210 11.07 13.64 5.92
CA ARG A 210 12.29 14.45 6.05
C ARG A 210 12.95 14.76 4.70
N HIS A 211 12.67 13.97 3.67
CA HIS A 211 13.16 14.23 2.30
C HIS A 211 12.26 15.20 1.53
N VAL A 212 11.10 15.59 2.07
CA VAL A 212 10.26 16.63 1.49
C VAL A 212 10.89 18.00 1.77
N PRO A 213 11.08 18.86 0.75
CA PRO A 213 11.68 20.18 0.93
C PRO A 213 10.82 21.07 1.85
N SER A 214 11.42 22.11 2.42
CA SER A 214 10.72 23.06 3.32
C SER A 214 9.56 23.82 2.65
N SER A 215 9.54 23.89 1.32
CA SER A 215 8.43 24.45 0.53
C SER A 215 7.32 23.42 0.25
N GLY A 216 7.55 22.14 0.57
CA GLY A 216 6.59 21.08 0.35
C GLY A 216 5.61 20.92 1.50
N VAL A 217 4.64 20.01 1.32
CA VAL A 217 3.61 19.72 2.31
C VAL A 217 3.61 18.24 2.64
N VAL A 218 3.43 17.92 3.93
CA VAL A 218 3.29 16.55 4.41
C VAL A 218 2.00 16.39 5.20
N ALA A 219 1.38 15.21 5.13
CA ALA A 219 0.20 14.90 5.91
C ALA A 219 0.33 13.57 6.65
N PHE A 220 -0.12 13.52 7.89
CA PHE A 220 -0.12 12.32 8.70
C PHE A 220 -1.16 12.41 9.83
N PRO A 221 -1.59 11.27 10.43
CA PRO A 221 -2.57 11.30 11.51
C PRO A 221 -1.96 11.79 12.83
N HIS A 222 -2.79 12.30 13.71
CA HIS A 222 -2.40 12.74 15.07
C HIS A 222 -1.66 11.65 15.85
N GLN A 223 -1.99 10.38 15.65
CA GLN A 223 -1.27 9.26 16.26
C GLN A 223 0.22 9.23 15.87
N ALA A 224 0.56 9.60 14.64
CA ALA A 224 1.98 9.72 14.25
C ALA A 224 2.65 10.93 14.91
N TRP A 225 1.94 12.04 15.11
CA TRP A 225 2.44 13.23 15.82
C TRP A 225 2.89 12.95 17.26
N THR A 226 2.35 11.93 17.92
CA THR A 226 2.79 11.55 19.28
C THR A 226 4.23 11.07 19.32
N HIS A 227 4.81 10.62 18.20
CA HIS A 227 6.21 10.23 18.06
C HIS A 227 7.08 11.43 17.69
N GLU A 228 8.18 11.61 18.42
CA GLU A 228 9.11 12.74 18.28
C GLU A 228 9.55 12.99 16.82
N PRO A 229 9.90 11.98 15.97
CA PRO A 229 10.36 12.20 14.61
C PRO A 229 9.39 12.97 13.68
N PHE A 230 8.13 13.08 14.05
CA PHE A 230 7.11 13.81 13.29
C PHE A 230 6.94 15.27 13.70
N ARG A 231 7.56 15.70 14.81
CA ARG A 231 7.43 17.06 15.35
C ARG A 231 8.46 18.03 14.76
N ASP A 232 9.56 17.50 14.23
CA ASP A 232 10.67 18.29 13.69
C ASP A 232 10.86 18.03 12.20
N LEU A 233 9.83 18.40 11.41
CA LEU A 233 9.86 18.29 9.96
C LEU A 233 10.08 19.67 9.32
N ALA A 234 10.94 19.73 8.31
CA ALA A 234 11.24 20.98 7.59
C ALA A 234 10.04 21.44 6.70
N ALA A 235 9.26 20.50 6.18
CA ALA A 235 8.08 20.75 5.36
C ALA A 235 6.89 21.22 6.20
N HIS A 236 5.91 21.87 5.54
CA HIS A 236 4.64 22.23 6.18
C HIS A 236 3.82 20.97 6.50
N ALA A 237 3.52 20.75 7.78
CA ALA A 237 2.82 19.58 8.25
C ALA A 237 1.33 19.82 8.44
N ILE A 238 0.51 18.91 7.91
CA ILE A 238 -0.93 18.85 8.16
C ILE A 238 -1.20 17.58 8.98
N VAL A 239 -1.66 17.78 10.19
CA VAL A 239 -1.98 16.69 11.11
C VAL A 239 -3.48 16.47 11.11
N ALA A 240 -3.92 15.32 10.58
CA ALA A 240 -5.32 14.93 10.65
C ALA A 240 -5.67 14.55 12.10
N LEU A 241 -6.57 15.30 12.71
CA LEU A 241 -6.93 15.20 14.12
C LEU A 241 -8.32 14.54 14.26
N PRO A 242 -8.43 13.35 14.89
CA PRO A 242 -9.74 12.77 15.23
C PRO A 242 -10.53 13.67 16.16
N ALA A 243 -11.84 13.57 16.09
CA ALA A 243 -12.78 14.43 16.85
C ALA A 243 -12.60 14.41 18.38
N ASP A 244 -12.15 13.27 18.90
CA ASP A 244 -11.93 13.02 20.33
C ASP A 244 -10.50 13.32 20.80
N ALA A 245 -9.63 13.73 19.89
CA ALA A 245 -8.26 14.07 20.21
C ALA A 245 -8.09 15.58 20.46
N SER A 246 -7.19 15.91 21.40
CA SER A 246 -6.74 17.28 21.63
C SER A 246 -5.39 17.49 20.96
N ALA A 247 -5.16 18.69 20.45
CA ALA A 247 -3.90 19.07 19.83
C ALA A 247 -3.38 20.38 20.42
N PRO A 248 -2.07 20.63 20.32
CA PRO A 248 -1.51 21.97 20.52
C PRO A 248 -2.15 22.96 19.52
N ALA A 249 -1.98 24.25 19.78
CA ALA A 249 -2.31 25.27 18.79
C ALA A 249 -1.48 25.09 17.53
N ASP A 250 -2.02 25.50 16.39
CA ASP A 250 -1.28 25.57 15.14
C ASP A 250 0.01 26.37 15.30
N SER A 251 1.04 25.97 14.59
CA SER A 251 2.30 26.70 14.50
C SER A 251 2.49 27.21 13.07
N GLU A 252 3.54 27.98 12.84
CA GLU A 252 3.88 28.48 11.50
C GLU A 252 4.02 27.35 10.45
N ARG A 253 4.45 26.14 10.90
CA ARG A 253 4.71 24.99 10.02
C ARG A 253 3.78 23.81 10.24
N THR A 254 3.00 23.79 11.33
CA THR A 254 2.13 22.65 11.65
C THR A 254 0.71 23.12 11.84
N ARG A 255 -0.20 22.56 11.06
CA ARG A 255 -1.63 22.80 11.13
C ARG A 255 -2.36 21.52 11.54
N PHE A 256 -3.18 21.60 12.58
CA PHE A 256 -4.05 20.51 12.99
C PHE A 256 -5.43 20.69 12.36
N VAL A 257 -5.88 19.69 11.61
CA VAL A 257 -7.16 19.72 10.92
C VAL A 257 -8.08 18.66 11.52
N PRO A 258 -9.07 19.06 12.33
CA PRO A 258 -10.05 18.13 12.85
C PRO A 258 -10.84 17.46 11.73
N PHE A 259 -11.06 16.16 11.86
CA PHE A 259 -11.94 15.40 10.98
C PHE A 259 -12.94 14.55 11.77
N PHE A 260 -14.11 14.36 11.19
CA PHE A 260 -15.20 13.55 11.74
C PHE A 260 -15.63 12.57 10.67
N LEU A 261 -16.03 11.38 11.09
CA LEU A 261 -16.57 10.35 10.20
C LEU A 261 -17.98 10.00 10.64
N GLU A 262 -18.94 10.20 9.75
CA GLU A 262 -20.31 9.77 9.94
C GLU A 262 -20.58 8.59 9.00
N HIS A 263 -20.85 7.41 9.58
CA HIS A 263 -21.09 6.19 8.83
C HIS A 263 -22.59 5.94 8.68
N GLY A 264 -23.11 6.16 7.47
CA GLY A 264 -24.44 5.70 7.07
C GLY A 264 -24.41 4.23 6.59
N ASP A 265 -25.53 3.71 6.12
CA ASP A 265 -25.64 2.31 5.66
C ASP A 265 -24.82 2.02 4.41
N THR A 266 -24.73 2.97 3.49
CA THR A 266 -24.07 2.79 2.17
C THR A 266 -22.89 3.73 1.96
N HIS A 267 -22.71 4.73 2.80
CA HIS A 267 -21.71 5.77 2.62
C HIS A 267 -21.05 6.18 3.94
N THR A 268 -19.91 6.83 3.82
CA THR A 268 -19.20 7.53 4.88
C THR A 268 -19.11 9.00 4.48
N GLU A 269 -19.53 9.89 5.37
CA GLU A 269 -19.33 11.32 5.28
C GLU A 269 -18.05 11.69 6.04
N ILE A 270 -17.16 12.44 5.39
CA ILE A 270 -15.92 12.94 5.97
C ILE A 270 -16.05 14.45 6.10
N LEU A 271 -16.16 14.93 7.34
CA LEU A 271 -16.23 16.35 7.65
C LEU A 271 -14.84 16.83 8.08
N LEU A 272 -14.28 17.77 7.35
CA LEU A 272 -13.03 18.46 7.70
C LEU A 272 -13.38 19.86 8.23
N THR A 273 -12.85 20.23 9.38
CA THR A 273 -13.04 21.55 9.96
C THR A 273 -11.71 22.28 10.08
N GLY A 274 -11.67 23.54 9.68
CA GLY A 274 -10.44 24.35 9.71
C GLY A 274 -10.76 25.83 9.59
N HIS A 275 -9.73 26.67 9.48
CA HIS A 275 -9.88 28.14 9.38
C HIS A 275 -10.75 28.58 8.21
N ALA A 276 -10.80 27.82 7.12
CA ALA A 276 -11.65 28.07 5.95
C ALA A 276 -13.11 27.62 6.11
N GLY A 277 -13.50 27.16 7.29
CA GLY A 277 -14.83 26.61 7.58
C GLY A 277 -14.90 25.09 7.49
N ALA A 278 -16.12 24.56 7.59
CA ALA A 278 -16.39 23.13 7.50
C ALA A 278 -16.55 22.70 6.03
N ARG A 279 -15.89 21.61 5.64
CA ARG A 279 -16.00 21.00 4.29
C ARG A 279 -16.43 19.55 4.45
N SER A 280 -17.44 19.14 3.71
CA SER A 280 -17.96 17.78 3.73
C SER A 280 -17.68 17.06 2.42
N PHE A 281 -17.31 15.77 2.55
CA PHE A 281 -16.97 14.89 1.44
C PHE A 281 -17.61 13.53 1.65
N ARG A 282 -18.30 13.04 0.65
CA ARG A 282 -19.03 11.79 0.70
C ARG A 282 -18.35 10.72 -0.17
N MET A 283 -18.17 9.53 0.38
CA MET A 283 -17.72 8.36 -0.36
C MET A 283 -18.54 7.13 0.04
N ARG A 284 -18.38 6.03 -0.69
CA ARG A 284 -19.00 4.76 -0.27
C ARG A 284 -18.54 4.39 1.14
N ARG A 285 -19.35 3.57 1.84
CA ARG A 285 -19.04 3.16 3.21
C ARG A 285 -17.67 2.48 3.29
N VAL A 286 -16.85 2.94 4.22
CA VAL A 286 -15.49 2.46 4.51
C VAL A 286 -15.30 2.26 6.01
N SER A 287 -14.18 1.63 6.39
CA SER A 287 -13.71 1.55 7.78
C SER A 287 -13.27 2.92 8.32
N GLY A 288 -13.12 3.03 9.64
CA GLY A 288 -12.59 4.24 10.28
C GLY A 288 -11.18 4.57 9.80
N GLY A 289 -10.30 3.55 9.69
CA GLY A 289 -8.94 3.73 9.18
C GLY A 289 -8.90 4.16 7.72
N MET A 290 -9.79 3.63 6.87
CA MET A 290 -9.88 4.11 5.48
C MET A 290 -10.47 5.52 5.41
N GLY A 291 -11.42 5.88 6.28
CA GLY A 291 -11.94 7.23 6.40
C GLY A 291 -10.86 8.25 6.80
N GLN A 292 -10.01 7.90 7.77
CA GLN A 292 -8.82 8.70 8.12
C GLN A 292 -7.86 8.84 6.93
N ASN A 293 -7.59 7.75 6.21
CA ASN A 293 -6.73 7.79 5.03
C ASN A 293 -7.34 8.65 3.92
N ALA A 294 -8.66 8.65 3.78
CA ALA A 294 -9.36 9.53 2.84
C ALA A 294 -9.24 11.00 3.27
N ALA A 295 -9.35 11.32 4.56
CA ALA A 295 -9.10 12.66 5.06
C ALA A 295 -7.67 13.14 4.71
N LEU A 296 -6.65 12.31 4.92
CA LEU A 296 -5.26 12.62 4.53
C LEU A 296 -5.12 12.87 3.02
N ALA A 297 -5.73 12.01 2.20
CA ALA A 297 -5.69 12.15 0.74
C ALA A 297 -6.41 13.42 0.26
N ILE A 298 -7.54 13.77 0.86
CA ILE A 298 -8.28 15.00 0.57
C ILE A 298 -7.44 16.23 0.93
N LEU A 299 -6.81 16.22 2.11
CA LEU A 299 -5.97 17.33 2.57
C LEU A 299 -4.81 17.57 1.62
N ILE A 300 -4.07 16.53 1.23
CA ILE A 300 -2.98 16.67 0.27
C ILE A 300 -3.49 17.10 -1.12
N ALA A 301 -4.57 16.49 -1.63
CA ALA A 301 -5.13 16.88 -2.93
C ALA A 301 -5.54 18.36 -2.95
N SER A 302 -6.14 18.87 -1.85
CA SER A 302 -6.49 20.29 -1.71
C SER A 302 -5.26 21.19 -1.73
N GLU A 303 -4.19 20.85 -1.01
CA GLU A 303 -2.93 21.61 -1.03
C GLU A 303 -2.27 21.60 -2.42
N LEU A 304 -2.47 20.54 -3.20
CA LEU A 304 -1.99 20.44 -4.57
C LEU A 304 -2.93 21.10 -5.60
N GLY A 305 -3.92 21.87 -5.13
CA GLY A 305 -4.77 22.73 -5.96
C GLY A 305 -6.00 22.02 -6.55
N VAL A 306 -6.37 20.85 -6.05
CA VAL A 306 -7.63 20.20 -6.48
C VAL A 306 -8.78 20.84 -5.72
N CYS A 307 -9.76 21.38 -6.44
CA CYS A 307 -10.94 22.02 -5.82
C CYS A 307 -11.89 20.97 -5.20
N ASP A 308 -12.63 21.39 -4.20
CA ASP A 308 -13.56 20.53 -3.44
C ASP A 308 -14.61 19.83 -4.33
N GLU A 309 -15.08 20.47 -5.38
CA GLU A 309 -16.06 19.90 -6.30
C GLU A 309 -15.45 18.71 -7.06
N ALA A 310 -14.23 18.84 -7.56
CA ALA A 310 -13.52 17.75 -8.22
C ALA A 310 -13.21 16.59 -7.25
N ILE A 311 -12.86 16.91 -6.00
CA ILE A 311 -12.66 15.91 -4.95
C ILE A 311 -13.97 15.14 -4.70
N ARG A 312 -15.11 15.83 -4.51
CA ARG A 312 -16.43 15.19 -4.27
C ARG A 312 -16.82 14.27 -5.42
N THR A 313 -16.68 14.73 -6.65
CA THR A 313 -16.98 13.93 -7.85
C THR A 313 -16.14 12.65 -7.89
N ARG A 314 -14.82 12.77 -7.73
CA ARG A 314 -13.88 11.65 -7.81
C ARG A 314 -14.03 10.67 -6.64
N LEU A 315 -14.40 11.12 -5.45
CA LEU A 315 -14.70 10.25 -4.32
C LEU A 315 -15.90 9.33 -4.58
N GLY A 316 -16.89 9.82 -5.34
CA GLY A 316 -18.05 9.03 -5.78
C GLY A 316 -17.65 7.82 -6.63
N ASP A 317 -16.60 7.94 -7.43
CA ASP A 317 -16.08 6.90 -8.32
C ASP A 317 -15.11 5.93 -7.62
N TRP A 318 -14.68 6.23 -6.40
CA TRP A 318 -13.69 5.41 -5.72
C TRP A 318 -14.18 4.00 -5.41
N GLN A 319 -13.32 3.01 -5.69
CA GLN A 319 -13.53 1.60 -5.35
C GLN A 319 -12.34 1.06 -4.55
N PRO A 320 -12.58 0.17 -3.58
CA PRO A 320 -11.48 -0.50 -2.86
C PRO A 320 -10.67 -1.37 -3.84
N ALA A 321 -9.37 -1.43 -3.62
CA ALA A 321 -8.56 -2.43 -4.31
C ALA A 321 -8.97 -3.84 -3.87
N ALA A 322 -8.78 -4.82 -4.75
CA ALA A 322 -9.09 -6.20 -4.44
C ALA A 322 -8.47 -6.66 -3.11
N LEU A 323 -9.21 -7.40 -2.33
CA LEU A 323 -8.81 -7.96 -1.03
C LEU A 323 -8.44 -6.91 0.04
N ARG A 324 -8.95 -5.67 -0.08
CA ARG A 324 -8.70 -4.56 0.86
C ARG A 324 -10.01 -3.91 1.30
N GLY A 325 -10.74 -4.59 2.19
CA GLY A 325 -12.07 -4.18 2.61
C GLY A 325 -13.12 -4.38 1.51
N GLU A 326 -12.92 -5.35 0.67
CA GLU A 326 -13.82 -5.71 -0.43
C GLU A 326 -15.07 -6.41 0.12
N VAL A 327 -16.24 -5.94 -0.29
CA VAL A 327 -17.53 -6.51 0.11
C VAL A 327 -18.16 -7.22 -1.08
N ARG A 328 -18.41 -8.52 -0.93
CA ARG A 328 -19.10 -9.36 -1.93
C ARG A 328 -20.42 -9.92 -1.39
N THR A 329 -21.33 -10.22 -2.28
CA THR A 329 -22.48 -11.07 -1.98
C THR A 329 -22.25 -12.42 -2.63
N VAL A 330 -22.10 -13.48 -1.84
CA VAL A 330 -21.86 -14.84 -2.32
C VAL A 330 -22.97 -15.74 -1.81
N ALA A 331 -23.73 -16.35 -2.71
CA ALA A 331 -24.90 -17.17 -2.36
C ALA A 331 -25.88 -16.42 -1.40
N GLY A 332 -26.12 -15.11 -1.66
CA GLY A 332 -27.04 -14.27 -0.88
C GLY A 332 -26.50 -13.78 0.48
N ARG A 333 -25.27 -14.12 0.86
CA ARG A 333 -24.65 -13.71 2.13
C ARG A 333 -23.58 -12.65 1.94
N LEU A 334 -23.40 -11.84 2.97
CA LEU A 334 -22.35 -10.84 3.06
C LEU A 334 -21.00 -11.52 3.27
N VAL A 335 -20.02 -11.27 2.40
CA VAL A 335 -18.62 -11.68 2.57
C VAL A 335 -17.74 -10.44 2.54
N TYR A 336 -16.96 -10.24 3.61
CA TYR A 336 -16.01 -9.15 3.73
C TYR A 336 -14.58 -9.69 3.59
N LEU A 337 -13.87 -9.28 2.54
CA LEU A 337 -12.54 -9.75 2.20
C LEU A 337 -11.50 -8.65 2.41
N ASP A 338 -10.60 -8.84 3.37
CA ASP A 338 -9.46 -7.95 3.61
C ASP A 338 -8.18 -8.77 3.88
N CYS A 339 -7.86 -9.69 2.97
CA CYS A 339 -6.84 -10.71 3.15
C CYS A 339 -5.57 -10.48 2.33
N TYR A 340 -5.29 -9.25 1.93
CA TYR A 340 -4.00 -8.92 1.29
C TYR A 340 -2.85 -8.94 2.29
N ASN A 341 -3.04 -8.39 3.49
CA ASN A 341 -2.09 -8.44 4.61
C ASN A 341 -2.81 -8.16 5.93
N ALA A 342 -2.14 -8.48 7.06
CA ALA A 342 -2.69 -8.28 8.38
C ALA A 342 -1.63 -7.76 9.37
N ASN A 343 -2.06 -6.81 10.21
CA ASN A 343 -1.35 -6.35 11.41
C ASN A 343 -2.38 -5.98 12.48
N PRO A 344 -2.00 -5.78 13.74
CA PRO A 344 -2.95 -5.56 14.84
C PRO A 344 -3.94 -4.40 14.60
N ALA A 345 -3.49 -3.27 14.04
CA ALA A 345 -4.34 -2.13 13.77
C ALA A 345 -5.34 -2.41 12.64
N SER A 346 -4.86 -2.98 11.52
CA SER A 346 -5.71 -3.29 10.37
C SER A 346 -6.70 -4.42 10.65
N MET A 347 -6.38 -5.37 11.55
CA MET A 347 -7.32 -6.40 11.98
C MET A 347 -8.50 -5.79 12.73
N ARG A 348 -8.24 -4.91 13.71
CA ARG A 348 -9.30 -4.24 14.49
C ARG A 348 -10.20 -3.38 13.59
N ASP A 349 -9.60 -2.53 12.77
CA ASP A 349 -10.33 -1.65 11.84
C ASP A 349 -11.26 -2.42 10.90
N ALA A 350 -10.76 -3.51 10.30
CA ALA A 350 -11.55 -4.34 9.39
C ALA A 350 -12.69 -5.09 10.13
N ILE A 351 -12.44 -5.60 11.34
CA ILE A 351 -13.46 -6.28 12.16
C ILE A 351 -14.57 -5.30 12.56
N GLU A 352 -14.23 -4.08 12.96
CA GLU A 352 -15.23 -3.04 13.29
C GLU A 352 -16.08 -2.69 12.06
N ALA A 353 -15.46 -2.52 10.89
CA ALA A 353 -16.16 -2.26 9.65
C ALA A 353 -17.11 -3.43 9.29
N PHE A 354 -16.64 -4.68 9.38
CA PHE A 354 -17.47 -5.85 9.15
C PHE A 354 -18.64 -5.95 10.13
N ASN A 355 -18.40 -5.75 11.44
CA ASN A 355 -19.45 -5.79 12.45
C ASN A 355 -20.55 -4.79 12.16
N ALA A 356 -20.18 -3.56 11.82
CA ALA A 356 -21.13 -2.51 11.46
C ALA A 356 -21.92 -2.86 10.19
N LEU A 357 -21.27 -3.44 9.15
CA LEU A 357 -21.94 -3.89 7.93
C LEU A 357 -22.87 -5.09 8.19
N ALA A 358 -22.43 -6.06 8.98
CA ALA A 358 -23.25 -7.22 9.31
C ALA A 358 -24.50 -6.82 10.10
N THR A 359 -24.37 -5.87 11.04
CA THR A 359 -25.53 -5.34 11.81
C THR A 359 -26.55 -4.63 10.92
N SER A 360 -26.12 -3.90 9.88
CA SER A 360 -27.03 -3.16 9.00
C SER A 360 -27.61 -4.01 7.86
N ARG A 361 -26.96 -5.11 7.45
CA ARG A 361 -27.34 -5.86 6.24
C ARG A 361 -27.80 -7.30 6.49
N ALA A 362 -27.54 -7.86 7.66
CA ALA A 362 -27.98 -9.19 8.01
C ALA A 362 -29.19 -9.15 8.93
N PRO A 363 -30.00 -10.23 9.01
CA PRO A 363 -31.07 -10.33 9.99
C PRO A 363 -30.56 -10.12 11.42
N ALA A 364 -31.37 -9.49 12.27
CA ALA A 364 -31.01 -9.27 13.67
C ALA A 364 -30.67 -10.60 14.36
N GLY A 365 -29.52 -10.65 15.02
CA GLY A 365 -29.04 -11.85 15.70
C GLY A 365 -28.45 -12.94 14.78
N ALA A 366 -28.25 -12.65 13.49
CA ALA A 366 -27.59 -13.59 12.59
C ALA A 366 -26.19 -13.94 13.09
N ALA A 367 -25.88 -15.24 13.12
CA ALA A 367 -24.55 -15.74 13.44
C ALA A 367 -23.50 -15.22 12.43
N ARG A 368 -22.35 -14.81 12.91
CA ARG A 368 -21.23 -14.34 12.09
C ARG A 368 -20.09 -15.35 12.13
N LEU A 369 -19.38 -15.48 11.02
CA LEU A 369 -18.16 -16.28 10.93
C LEU A 369 -16.95 -15.36 10.72
N PHE A 370 -15.95 -15.50 11.58
CA PHE A 370 -14.68 -14.78 11.49
C PHE A 370 -13.58 -15.75 11.08
N VAL A 371 -13.08 -15.65 9.85
CA VAL A 371 -11.91 -16.39 9.37
C VAL A 371 -10.67 -15.50 9.55
N LEU A 372 -9.85 -15.83 10.54
CA LEU A 372 -8.76 -15.02 11.04
C LEU A 372 -7.43 -15.72 10.76
N GLY A 373 -6.76 -15.36 9.68
CA GLY A 373 -5.38 -15.76 9.44
C GLY A 373 -4.42 -14.97 10.33
N CYS A 374 -3.34 -15.60 10.77
CA CYS A 374 -2.37 -14.99 11.65
C CYS A 374 -1.69 -13.76 10.99
N MET A 375 -1.25 -12.87 11.85
CA MET A 375 -0.43 -11.70 11.51
C MET A 375 1.05 -12.13 11.51
N GLU A 376 1.76 -11.82 10.45
CA GLU A 376 3.17 -12.18 10.30
C GLU A 376 4.11 -11.01 10.69
N GLU A 377 5.38 -11.30 10.88
CA GLU A 377 6.47 -10.32 11.11
C GLU A 377 6.33 -9.48 12.40
N LEU A 378 5.66 -10.03 13.42
CA LEU A 378 5.50 -9.38 14.72
C LEU A 378 6.61 -9.74 15.73
N GLY A 379 7.53 -10.61 15.33
CA GLY A 379 8.67 -11.02 16.14
C GLY A 379 8.26 -11.81 17.41
N PRO A 380 9.07 -11.75 18.48
CA PRO A 380 8.83 -12.51 19.71
C PRO A 380 7.49 -12.20 20.39
N ASP A 381 6.96 -11.00 20.20
CA ASP A 381 5.67 -10.57 20.76
C ASP A 381 4.45 -11.07 19.97
N SER A 382 4.66 -11.82 18.89
CA SER A 382 3.58 -12.30 18.03
C SER A 382 2.47 -13.03 18.81
N PRO A 383 2.75 -13.97 19.74
CA PRO A 383 1.69 -14.62 20.51
C PRO A 383 0.88 -13.64 21.35
N ARG A 384 1.53 -12.62 21.92
CA ARG A 384 0.85 -11.58 22.70
C ARG A 384 -0.14 -10.78 21.86
N TYR A 385 0.26 -10.30 20.68
CA TYR A 385 -0.62 -9.55 19.80
C TYR A 385 -1.83 -10.38 19.34
N HIS A 386 -1.65 -11.66 19.04
CA HIS A 386 -2.74 -12.55 18.64
C HIS A 386 -3.72 -12.79 19.81
N ARG A 387 -3.22 -13.03 21.01
CA ARG A 387 -4.05 -13.19 22.20
C ARG A 387 -4.81 -11.92 22.55
N GLU A 388 -4.17 -10.73 22.46
CA GLU A 388 -4.82 -9.43 22.66
C GLU A 388 -5.93 -9.18 21.63
N LEU A 389 -5.71 -9.53 20.35
CA LEU A 389 -6.75 -9.45 19.32
C LEU A 389 -7.93 -10.35 19.65
N GLY A 390 -7.66 -11.60 20.07
CA GLY A 390 -8.71 -12.54 20.48
C GLY A 390 -9.52 -12.02 21.67
N ARG A 391 -8.87 -11.49 22.71
CA ARG A 391 -9.55 -10.87 23.87
C ARG A 391 -10.41 -9.67 23.47
N TRP A 392 -9.93 -8.88 22.52
CA TRP A 392 -10.64 -7.69 22.04
C TRP A 392 -11.86 -8.07 21.19
N LEU A 393 -11.77 -9.10 20.34
CA LEU A 393 -12.87 -9.59 19.52
C LEU A 393 -13.83 -10.44 20.38
N ARG A 394 -14.88 -9.80 20.89
CA ARG A 394 -15.90 -10.47 21.69
C ARG A 394 -16.93 -11.15 20.80
N LEU A 395 -16.85 -12.48 20.71
CA LEU A 395 -17.81 -13.31 19.99
C LEU A 395 -19.13 -13.39 20.73
N GLY A 396 -20.25 -13.19 20.04
CA GLY A 396 -21.58 -13.53 20.53
C GLY A 396 -21.79 -15.06 20.62
N THR A 397 -22.83 -15.52 21.30
CA THR A 397 -23.10 -16.95 21.52
C THR A 397 -23.27 -17.73 20.23
N ALA A 398 -23.83 -17.13 19.18
CA ALA A 398 -24.04 -17.75 17.88
C ALA A 398 -22.85 -17.59 16.93
N ASP A 399 -21.89 -16.70 17.25
CA ASP A 399 -20.74 -16.42 16.38
C ASP A 399 -19.74 -17.57 16.38
N ARG A 400 -19.02 -17.70 15.28
CA ARG A 400 -17.93 -18.67 15.12
C ARG A 400 -16.66 -17.95 14.67
N ALA A 401 -15.53 -18.42 15.16
CA ALA A 401 -14.22 -18.00 14.68
C ALA A 401 -13.37 -19.19 14.25
N ILE A 402 -12.62 -19.00 13.19
CA ILE A 402 -11.60 -19.94 12.72
C ILE A 402 -10.29 -19.19 12.73
N ALA A 403 -9.34 -19.65 13.54
CA ALA A 403 -7.99 -19.13 13.62
C ALA A 403 -7.06 -20.00 12.76
N ILE A 404 -6.31 -19.40 11.81
CA ILE A 404 -5.49 -20.15 10.85
C ILE A 404 -4.03 -19.70 10.93
N GLY A 405 -3.13 -20.65 11.12
CA GLY A 405 -1.68 -20.44 11.00
C GLY A 405 -0.90 -20.60 12.30
N SER A 406 0.36 -20.15 12.28
CA SER A 406 1.36 -20.45 13.32
C SER A 406 1.04 -19.92 14.73
N GLN A 407 0.19 -18.90 14.85
CA GLN A 407 -0.24 -18.31 16.12
C GLN A 407 -1.74 -18.50 16.38
N ALA A 408 -2.38 -19.44 15.69
CA ALA A 408 -3.80 -19.70 15.79
C ALA A 408 -4.23 -20.11 17.21
N GLU A 409 -3.40 -20.86 17.92
CA GLU A 409 -3.64 -21.25 19.33
C GLU A 409 -3.64 -20.03 20.28
N ALA A 410 -2.71 -19.09 20.08
CA ALA A 410 -2.66 -17.88 20.90
C ALA A 410 -3.89 -16.99 20.66
N LEU A 411 -4.33 -16.87 19.40
CA LEU A 411 -5.54 -16.16 19.03
C LEU A 411 -6.78 -16.83 19.61
N ALA A 412 -6.89 -18.16 19.48
CA ALA A 412 -8.00 -18.95 20.03
C ALA A 412 -8.10 -18.85 21.55
N ALA A 413 -6.95 -18.88 22.25
CA ALA A 413 -6.92 -18.67 23.70
C ALA A 413 -7.49 -17.30 24.10
N GLY A 414 -7.12 -16.22 23.37
CA GLY A 414 -7.68 -14.89 23.59
C GLY A 414 -9.19 -14.81 23.34
N LEU A 415 -9.67 -15.47 22.29
CA LEU A 415 -11.10 -15.56 21.97
C LEU A 415 -11.90 -16.30 23.07
N ALA A 416 -11.35 -17.40 23.58
CA ALA A 416 -11.98 -18.19 24.66
C ALA A 416 -12.06 -17.42 25.98
N GLU A 417 -11.11 -16.51 26.26
CA GLU A 417 -11.09 -15.68 27.47
C GLU A 417 -12.20 -14.60 27.48
N SER A 418 -12.68 -14.16 26.34
CA SER A 418 -13.54 -12.95 26.23
C SER A 418 -14.88 -13.18 25.54
N GLY A 419 -15.06 -14.28 24.82
CA GLY A 419 -16.22 -14.55 23.98
C GLY A 419 -17.05 -15.74 24.45
N LYS A 420 -18.26 -15.85 23.89
CA LYS A 420 -19.18 -16.98 24.12
C LYS A 420 -19.34 -17.87 22.89
N GLY A 421 -18.79 -17.46 21.75
CA GLY A 421 -18.86 -18.19 20.47
C GLY A 421 -17.93 -19.39 20.43
N SER A 422 -18.06 -20.19 19.38
CA SER A 422 -17.16 -21.33 19.15
C SER A 422 -15.91 -20.91 18.38
N VAL A 423 -14.78 -21.54 18.73
CA VAL A 423 -13.48 -21.27 18.08
C VAL A 423 -12.91 -22.59 17.55
N THR A 424 -12.46 -22.56 16.30
CA THR A 424 -11.74 -23.67 15.65
C THR A 424 -10.34 -23.19 15.30
N VAL A 425 -9.35 -24.04 15.51
CA VAL A 425 -7.96 -23.82 15.10
C VAL A 425 -7.67 -24.69 13.88
N ALA A 426 -6.99 -24.13 12.88
CA ALA A 426 -6.56 -24.82 11.69
C ALA A 426 -5.14 -24.39 11.28
N GLN A 427 -4.45 -25.25 10.55
CA GLN A 427 -3.10 -24.93 10.03
C GLN A 427 -3.17 -24.20 8.70
N ASP A 428 -4.10 -24.58 7.85
CA ASP A 428 -4.31 -23.97 6.53
C ASP A 428 -5.79 -23.81 6.16
N VAL A 429 -6.02 -23.20 5.01
CA VAL A 429 -7.34 -22.84 4.52
C VAL A 429 -8.15 -24.06 4.04
N GLU A 430 -7.49 -25.11 3.60
CA GLU A 430 -8.17 -26.30 3.04
C GLU A 430 -8.90 -27.10 4.11
N GLU A 431 -8.35 -27.15 5.34
CA GLU A 431 -8.97 -27.84 6.48
C GLU A 431 -10.36 -27.28 6.83
N VAL A 432 -10.63 -26.02 6.49
CA VAL A 432 -11.85 -25.32 6.91
C VAL A 432 -12.74 -24.88 5.75
N ARG A 433 -12.34 -25.17 4.52
CA ARG A 433 -13.03 -24.73 3.29
C ARG A 433 -14.52 -25.04 3.31
N ASP A 434 -14.89 -26.30 3.55
CA ASP A 434 -16.28 -26.73 3.53
C ASP A 434 -17.12 -26.07 4.64
N THR A 435 -16.53 -25.90 5.83
CA THR A 435 -17.15 -25.19 6.94
C THR A 435 -17.45 -23.72 6.60
N VAL A 436 -16.50 -23.05 5.94
CA VAL A 436 -16.65 -21.63 5.53
C VAL A 436 -17.66 -21.49 4.40
N ILE A 437 -17.59 -22.36 3.38
CA ILE A 437 -18.47 -22.31 2.22
C ILE A 437 -19.92 -22.64 2.60
N SER A 438 -20.16 -23.57 3.52
CA SER A 438 -21.49 -23.96 3.97
C SER A 438 -22.11 -23.04 5.02
N PHE A 439 -21.35 -22.11 5.59
CA PHE A 439 -21.85 -21.19 6.61
C PHE A 439 -22.87 -20.20 6.03
N ALA A 440 -24.06 -20.11 6.61
CA ALA A 440 -25.17 -19.35 6.03
C ALA A 440 -25.15 -17.83 6.34
N GLY A 441 -24.47 -17.42 7.41
CA GLY A 441 -24.42 -16.02 7.87
C GLY A 441 -23.33 -15.18 7.21
N PRO A 442 -23.18 -13.92 7.65
CA PRO A 442 -22.09 -13.04 7.23
C PRO A 442 -20.72 -13.63 7.54
N VAL A 443 -19.78 -13.48 6.62
CA VAL A 443 -18.41 -14.02 6.73
C VAL A 443 -17.39 -12.90 6.64
N PHE A 444 -16.51 -12.84 7.62
CA PHE A 444 -15.32 -12.00 7.65
C PHE A 444 -14.08 -12.81 7.32
N VAL A 445 -13.22 -12.32 6.44
CA VAL A 445 -11.97 -12.99 6.05
C VAL A 445 -10.81 -12.01 6.08
N LYS A 446 -9.87 -12.19 7.01
CA LYS A 446 -8.65 -11.38 7.06
C LYS A 446 -7.48 -12.17 7.64
N GLY A 447 -6.30 -11.97 7.05
CA GLY A 447 -5.04 -12.57 7.49
C GLY A 447 -3.88 -12.11 6.63
N SER A 448 -2.67 -12.53 6.97
CA SER A 448 -1.50 -12.32 6.15
C SER A 448 -1.62 -13.03 4.80
N ARG A 449 -1.04 -12.45 3.76
CA ARG A 449 -1.02 -12.98 2.38
C ARG A 449 -0.51 -14.43 2.29
N ARG A 450 0.34 -14.83 3.20
CA ARG A 450 0.89 -16.18 3.30
C ARG A 450 -0.19 -17.26 3.35
N TYR A 451 -1.33 -16.98 4.01
CA TYR A 451 -2.40 -17.97 4.20
C TYR A 451 -3.38 -18.09 3.04
N ARG A 452 -3.27 -17.20 2.03
CA ARG A 452 -4.06 -17.24 0.79
C ARG A 452 -5.56 -17.40 1.02
N LEU A 453 -6.10 -16.72 2.02
CA LEU A 453 -7.50 -16.85 2.45
C LEU A 453 -8.51 -16.47 1.35
N GLU A 454 -8.11 -15.70 0.35
CA GLU A 454 -8.93 -15.39 -0.81
C GLU A 454 -9.37 -16.61 -1.62
N THR A 455 -8.65 -17.72 -1.50
CA THR A 455 -9.01 -18.98 -2.18
C THR A 455 -10.30 -19.61 -1.65
N LEU A 456 -10.79 -19.17 -0.48
CA LEU A 456 -12.11 -19.55 0.03
C LEU A 456 -13.25 -19.00 -0.81
N PHE A 457 -13.04 -17.84 -1.45
CA PHE A 457 -14.03 -17.15 -2.26
C PHE A 457 -13.39 -16.69 -3.59
N PRO A 458 -13.07 -17.64 -4.49
CA PRO A 458 -12.48 -17.30 -5.77
C PRO A 458 -13.41 -16.36 -6.54
N VAL A 459 -12.82 -15.44 -7.32
CA VAL A 459 -13.58 -14.64 -8.28
C VAL A 459 -14.14 -15.61 -9.32
N GLU A 460 -15.44 -15.63 -9.52
CA GLU A 460 -16.03 -16.39 -10.62
C GLU A 460 -15.41 -15.88 -11.93
N ALA A 461 -14.95 -16.84 -12.76
CA ALA A 461 -14.38 -16.53 -14.06
C ALA A 461 -15.46 -15.88 -14.93
N GLY A 462 -15.52 -14.55 -15.00
CA GLY A 462 -16.52 -13.78 -15.74
C GLY A 462 -16.66 -12.32 -15.36
N VAL A 463 -16.14 -11.91 -14.21
CA VAL A 463 -16.12 -10.49 -13.83
C VAL A 463 -14.68 -9.97 -13.95
N ALA A 464 -14.39 -9.40 -15.13
CA ALA A 464 -13.12 -8.70 -15.35
C ALA A 464 -12.99 -7.59 -14.29
N ALA A 465 -11.89 -7.62 -13.54
CA ALA A 465 -11.49 -6.50 -12.73
C ALA A 465 -11.15 -5.34 -13.67
N HIS A 466 -11.99 -4.32 -13.68
CA HIS A 466 -11.73 -3.03 -14.33
C HIS A 466 -10.84 -2.14 -13.47
#